data_29adb0879d32b1331ecc4a9634f99f97
#
_entry.id   29adb0879d32b1331ecc4a9634f99f97
#
_cell.length_a   1.000
_cell.length_b   1.000
_cell.length_c   1.000
_cell.angle_alpha   90.00
_cell.angle_beta   90.00
_cell.angle_gamma   90.00
#
_symmetry.space_group_name_H-M   'P 1'
#
loop_
_entity.id
_entity.type
_entity.pdbx_description
1 polymer ?
#
loop_
_entity_poly.entity_id
_entity_poly.type
_entity_poly.pdbx_seq_one_letter_code
_entity_poly.pdbx_strand_id
1 'polypeptide(L)'
;MPKPKRKPYNKKRKVSLMGKFIVKTTATGIKFDLLAANGQVIATSEVYKAEASCLKGIDSVKRCCAGGIEDQTVEGFAAVKHPKFEVYTDKAGEFRFRLKAANGQVVATSEGYKAKDSCLNGIESVKKNAPDAEIEKAE
;
A
#
# COMPACT_ATOMS: atom_id res chain seq x y z
N MET A 1 19.25 30.34 -3.03
CA MET A 1 18.99 30.06 -3.19
C MET A 1 18.73 29.57 -3.38
N PRO A 2 18.88 29.26 -3.51
CA PRO A 2 18.44 28.66 -3.70
C PRO A 2 18.02 28.07 -3.51
N LYS A 3 17.89 27.62 -3.39
CA LYS A 3 17.26 27.09 -3.18
C LYS A 3 16.95 26.67 -2.84
N PRO A 4 17.08 26.70 -2.73
CA PRO A 4 16.50 26.29 -2.31
C PRO A 4 16.05 25.89 -2.08
N LYS A 5 15.98 25.78 -1.97
CA LYS A 5 15.38 25.49 -1.74
C LYS A 5 14.89 24.94 -1.45
N ARG A 6 14.92 24.96 -1.37
CA ARG A 6 14.40 24.56 -1.01
C ARG A 6 14.06 24.14 -0.47
N LYS A 7 14.08 24.08 -0.29
CA LYS A 7 13.66 23.79 0.32
C LYS A 7 13.44 23.42 0.90
N PRO A 8 13.55 23.44 1.04
CA PRO A 8 13.22 23.06 1.60
C PRO A 8 12.69 22.80 2.19
N TYR A 9 12.59 22.68 2.56
CA TYR A 9 11.93 22.50 3.05
C TYR A 9 11.32 22.09 3.38
N ASN A 10 11.21 22.40 3.59
CA ASN A 10 10.77 22.00 3.91
C ASN A 10 10.12 21.57 3.97
N LYS A 11 9.62 21.98 3.71
CA LYS A 11 9.13 21.30 3.56
C LYS A 11 9.26 20.29 3.61
N LYS A 12 9.15 19.95 3.62
CA LYS A 12 9.50 18.83 3.63
C LYS A 12 9.53 18.07 4.87
N ARG A 13 9.46 18.43 5.98
CA ARG A 13 9.32 17.83 7.10
C ARG A 13 8.08 17.22 7.39
N LYS A 14 7.02 17.79 7.03
CA LYS A 14 5.80 17.21 7.17
C LYS A 14 5.70 15.96 6.39
N VAL A 15 6.42 15.90 5.33
CA VAL A 15 6.50 14.72 4.52
C VAL A 15 7.02 13.55 5.33
N SER A 16 7.91 13.79 6.28
CA SER A 16 8.48 12.72 7.08
C SER A 16 7.48 12.12 8.05
N LEU A 17 6.33 12.76 8.27
CA LEU A 17 5.29 12.20 9.15
C LEU A 17 4.30 11.33 8.40
N MET A 18 4.36 11.34 7.08
CA MET A 18 3.44 10.60 6.23
C MET A 18 4.22 9.66 5.34
N GLY A 19 3.56 8.61 4.89
CA GLY A 19 4.16 7.73 3.92
C GLY A 19 4.09 8.31 2.53
N LYS A 20 4.49 7.51 1.55
CA LYS A 20 4.43 7.93 0.16
C LYS A 20 4.28 6.73 -0.75
N PHE A 21 3.75 6.98 -1.95
CA PHE A 21 3.74 5.99 -3.01
C PHE A 21 4.91 6.27 -3.94
N ILE A 22 5.68 5.23 -4.23
CA ILE A 22 6.79 5.34 -5.19
C ILE A 22 6.37 4.61 -6.46
N VAL A 23 6.31 5.33 -7.56
CA VAL A 23 6.01 4.77 -8.87
C VAL A 23 7.34 4.44 -9.53
N LYS A 24 7.50 3.18 -9.94
CA LYS A 24 8.77 2.76 -10.53
C LYS A 24 8.55 1.93 -11.78
N THR A 25 9.51 1.98 -12.67
CA THR A 25 9.50 1.21 -13.91
C THR A 25 10.16 -0.14 -13.65
N THR A 26 9.55 -1.19 -14.16
CA THR A 26 10.11 -2.54 -14.09
C THR A 26 10.41 -3.02 -15.50
N ALA A 27 10.94 -4.22 -15.62
CA ALA A 27 11.26 -4.78 -16.94
C ALA A 27 10.02 -4.94 -17.82
N THR A 28 8.83 -5.13 -17.21
CA THR A 28 7.62 -5.42 -17.95
C THR A 28 6.56 -4.32 -17.84
N GLY A 29 6.82 -3.26 -17.09
CA GLY A 29 5.85 -2.19 -16.96
C GLY A 29 6.12 -1.30 -15.78
N ILE A 30 5.06 -0.83 -15.14
CA ILE A 30 5.14 0.18 -14.09
C ILE A 30 4.37 -0.32 -12.88
N LYS A 31 4.94 -0.15 -11.70
CA LYS A 31 4.26 -0.55 -10.46
C LYS A 31 4.44 0.55 -9.42
N PHE A 32 3.74 0.42 -8.31
CA PHE A 32 3.96 1.30 -7.17
C PHE A 32 4.20 0.50 -5.91
N ASP A 33 4.93 1.10 -4.99
CA ASP A 33 5.07 0.63 -3.62
C ASP A 33 4.50 1.70 -2.70
N LEU A 34 3.86 1.29 -1.63
CA LEU A 34 3.45 2.21 -0.58
C LEU A 34 4.45 2.07 0.57
N LEU A 35 5.10 3.18 0.90
CA LEU A 35 6.07 3.22 1.99
C LEU A 35 5.46 3.93 3.19
N ALA A 36 5.77 3.41 4.38
CA ALA A 36 5.42 4.09 5.61
C ALA A 36 6.36 5.28 5.81
N ALA A 37 6.06 6.10 6.81
CA ALA A 37 6.88 7.28 7.10
C ALA A 37 8.33 6.90 7.40
N ASN A 38 8.57 5.70 7.93
CA ASN A 38 9.93 5.23 8.23
C ASN A 38 10.65 4.67 7.00
N GLY A 39 10.02 4.71 5.83
CA GLY A 39 10.64 4.25 4.59
C GLY A 39 10.44 2.78 4.28
N GLN A 40 9.78 2.04 5.14
CA GLN A 40 9.55 0.61 4.88
C GLN A 40 8.40 0.41 3.92
N VAL A 41 8.55 -0.55 3.00
CA VAL A 41 7.48 -0.90 2.07
C VAL A 41 6.40 -1.67 2.82
N ILE A 42 5.17 -1.16 2.80
CA ILE A 42 4.05 -1.84 3.45
C ILE A 42 3.20 -2.61 2.47
N ALA A 43 3.13 -2.15 1.23
CA ALA A 43 2.32 -2.83 0.22
C ALA A 43 2.85 -2.50 -1.16
N THR A 44 2.63 -3.40 -2.11
CA THR A 44 3.11 -3.22 -3.46
C THR A 44 2.00 -3.60 -4.43
N SER A 45 2.00 -2.96 -5.60
CA SER A 45 1.00 -3.25 -6.61
C SER A 45 1.47 -4.34 -7.56
N GLU A 46 0.55 -4.80 -8.40
CA GLU A 46 0.95 -5.56 -9.58
C GLU A 46 1.59 -4.63 -10.59
N VAL A 47 2.10 -5.19 -11.68
CA VAL A 47 2.74 -4.41 -12.72
C VAL A 47 1.67 -3.97 -13.72
N TYR A 48 1.62 -2.67 -13.99
CA TYR A 48 0.70 -2.08 -14.95
C TYR A 48 1.43 -1.79 -16.26
N LYS A 49 0.70 -1.79 -17.36
CA LYS A 49 1.31 -1.51 -18.66
C LYS A 49 1.53 -0.03 -18.91
N ALA A 50 0.77 0.83 -18.23
CA ALA A 50 0.85 2.27 -18.44
C ALA A 50 0.88 2.99 -17.10
N GLU A 51 1.56 4.14 -17.09
CA GLU A 51 1.62 4.95 -15.87
C GLU A 51 0.23 5.39 -15.42
N ALA A 52 -0.65 5.72 -16.35
CA ALA A 52 -2.00 6.15 -16.01
C ALA A 52 -2.74 5.08 -15.23
N SER A 53 -2.57 3.81 -15.60
CA SER A 53 -3.19 2.70 -14.88
C SER A 53 -2.62 2.55 -13.49
N CYS A 54 -1.31 2.72 -13.37
CA CYS A 54 -0.64 2.66 -12.07
C CYS A 54 -1.18 3.75 -11.14
N LEU A 55 -1.33 4.97 -11.66
CA LEU A 55 -1.86 6.07 -10.86
C LEU A 55 -3.29 5.83 -10.44
N LYS A 56 -4.09 5.18 -11.30
CA LYS A 56 -5.45 4.80 -10.91
C LYS A 56 -5.44 3.77 -9.79
N GLY A 57 -4.45 2.86 -9.81
CA GLY A 57 -4.29 1.89 -8.74
C GLY A 57 -3.98 2.56 -7.41
N ILE A 58 -3.11 3.57 -7.44
CA ILE A 58 -2.81 4.35 -6.24
C ILE A 58 -4.07 5.02 -5.71
N ASP A 59 -4.85 5.64 -6.60
CA ASP A 59 -6.09 6.27 -6.21
C ASP A 59 -7.05 5.27 -5.59
N SER A 60 -7.10 4.05 -6.13
CA SER A 60 -7.90 2.98 -5.55
C SER A 60 -7.48 2.65 -4.14
N VAL A 61 -6.16 2.56 -3.88
CA VAL A 61 -5.68 2.28 -2.52
C VAL A 61 -6.16 3.37 -1.58
N LYS A 62 -6.04 4.64 -1.99
CA LYS A 62 -6.46 5.75 -1.14
C LYS A 62 -7.94 5.70 -0.83
N ARG A 63 -8.76 5.31 -1.80
CA ARG A 63 -10.22 5.25 -1.59
C ARG A 63 -10.65 4.02 -0.83
N CYS A 64 -9.91 2.93 -0.94
CA CYS A 64 -10.34 1.64 -0.40
C CYS A 64 -9.71 1.28 0.93
N CYS A 65 -8.72 2.04 1.39
CA CYS A 65 -7.97 1.66 2.59
C CYS A 65 -8.79 1.77 3.88
N ALA A 66 -10.00 2.32 3.82
CA ALA A 66 -10.90 2.33 4.98
C ALA A 66 -11.73 1.05 5.09
N GLY A 67 -11.57 0.13 4.16
CA GLY A 67 -12.36 -1.11 4.15
C GLY A 67 -12.10 -1.99 5.37
N GLY A 68 -13.02 -2.92 5.62
CA GLY A 68 -12.91 -3.83 6.73
C GLY A 68 -11.88 -4.92 6.49
N ILE A 69 -11.66 -5.72 7.51
CA ILE A 69 -10.68 -6.80 7.47
C ILE A 69 -11.40 -8.13 7.47
N GLU A 70 -11.12 -8.95 6.44
CA GLU A 70 -11.63 -10.32 6.39
C GLU A 70 -10.46 -11.24 6.71
N ASP A 71 -10.50 -11.87 7.88
CA ASP A 71 -9.40 -12.72 8.34
C ASP A 71 -9.65 -14.15 7.88
N GLN A 72 -9.05 -14.51 6.77
CA GLN A 72 -9.24 -15.83 6.18
C GLN A 72 -8.40 -16.91 6.85
N THR A 73 -7.62 -16.54 7.88
CA THR A 73 -6.84 -17.52 8.63
C THR A 73 -7.64 -18.17 9.75
N VAL A 74 -8.84 -17.66 9.99
CA VAL A 74 -9.72 -18.19 11.04
C VAL A 74 -10.73 -19.13 10.39
N GLU A 75 -10.89 -20.32 10.95
CA GLU A 75 -11.85 -21.28 10.42
C GLU A 75 -13.25 -20.70 10.55
N GLY A 76 -14.04 -20.81 9.49
CA GLY A 76 -15.39 -20.29 9.50
C GLY A 76 -15.48 -18.76 9.44
N PHE A 77 -14.46 -18.11 8.93
CA PHE A 77 -14.45 -16.65 8.89
C PHE A 77 -15.68 -16.11 8.16
N ALA A 78 -16.11 -14.92 8.58
CA ALA A 78 -17.24 -14.24 7.95
C ALA A 78 -16.74 -13.42 6.77
N ALA A 79 -17.49 -13.47 5.66
CA ALA A 79 -17.17 -12.68 4.48
C ALA A 79 -17.43 -11.20 4.76
N VAL A 80 -16.57 -10.34 4.23
CA VAL A 80 -16.67 -8.90 4.36
C VAL A 80 -16.91 -8.31 2.98
N LYS A 81 -17.69 -7.25 2.92
CA LYS A 81 -18.00 -6.59 1.65
C LYS A 81 -16.77 -5.87 1.10
N HIS A 82 -16.67 -5.81 -0.24
CA HIS A 82 -15.66 -4.98 -0.88
C HIS A 82 -16.01 -3.50 -0.72
N PRO A 83 -15.02 -2.62 -0.65
CA PRO A 83 -13.59 -2.92 -0.58
C PRO A 83 -13.21 -3.48 0.77
N LYS A 84 -12.14 -4.26 0.81
CA LYS A 84 -11.74 -4.90 2.07
C LYS A 84 -10.27 -5.30 2.01
N PHE A 85 -9.71 -5.55 3.20
CA PHE A 85 -8.42 -6.23 3.33
C PHE A 85 -8.69 -7.70 3.59
N GLU A 86 -7.97 -8.58 2.89
CA GLU A 86 -8.03 -10.00 3.17
C GLU A 86 -6.72 -10.43 3.81
N VAL A 87 -6.78 -11.08 4.96
CA VAL A 87 -5.62 -11.63 5.64
C VAL A 87 -5.60 -13.12 5.38
N TYR A 88 -4.48 -13.64 4.92
CA TYR A 88 -4.36 -15.05 4.56
C TYR A 88 -2.94 -15.53 4.84
N THR A 89 -2.72 -16.84 4.78
CA THR A 89 -1.38 -17.41 4.89
C THR A 89 -0.90 -17.83 3.51
N ASP A 90 0.39 -17.60 3.24
CA ASP A 90 0.96 -18.00 1.96
C ASP A 90 1.52 -19.42 2.07
N LYS A 91 2.16 -19.89 0.98
CA LYS A 91 2.69 -21.25 0.93
C LYS A 91 3.79 -21.50 1.93
N ALA A 92 4.49 -20.43 2.34
CA ALA A 92 5.55 -20.55 3.35
C ALA A 92 4.99 -20.49 4.77
N GLY A 93 3.68 -20.31 4.93
CA GLY A 93 3.06 -20.22 6.24
C GLY A 93 3.12 -18.84 6.84
N GLU A 94 3.51 -17.84 6.07
CA GLU A 94 3.57 -16.48 6.57
C GLU A 94 2.26 -15.77 6.32
N PHE A 95 1.98 -14.77 7.16
CA PHE A 95 0.73 -14.00 7.05
C PHE A 95 0.93 -12.85 6.08
N ARG A 96 -0.04 -12.69 5.19
CA ARG A 96 -0.05 -11.61 4.21
C ARG A 96 -1.42 -10.97 4.18
N PHE A 97 -1.47 -9.74 3.70
CA PHE A 97 -2.75 -9.11 3.41
C PHE A 97 -2.76 -8.63 1.96
N ARG A 98 -3.96 -8.53 1.43
CA ARG A 98 -4.16 -7.88 0.14
C ARG A 98 -5.37 -6.99 0.26
N LEU A 99 -5.32 -5.86 -0.43
CA LEU A 99 -6.42 -4.90 -0.44
C LEU A 99 -7.19 -5.08 -1.73
N LYS A 100 -8.48 -5.32 -1.61
CA LYS A 100 -9.37 -5.46 -2.75
C LYS A 100 -10.23 -4.22 -2.90
N ALA A 101 -10.33 -3.73 -4.13
CA ALA A 101 -11.16 -2.60 -4.45
C ALA A 101 -12.62 -3.00 -4.48
N ALA A 102 -13.51 -2.02 -4.69
CA ALA A 102 -14.94 -2.26 -4.72
C ALA A 102 -15.35 -3.27 -5.80
N ASN A 103 -14.58 -3.36 -6.89
CA ASN A 103 -14.86 -4.32 -7.95
C ASN A 103 -14.23 -5.69 -7.71
N GLY A 104 -13.61 -5.91 -6.55
CA GLY A 104 -13.01 -7.19 -6.19
C GLY A 104 -11.60 -7.40 -6.69
N GLN A 105 -11.02 -6.44 -7.40
CA GLN A 105 -9.66 -6.59 -7.89
C GLN A 105 -8.65 -6.27 -6.80
N VAL A 106 -7.53 -7.02 -6.79
CA VAL A 106 -6.45 -6.76 -5.85
C VAL A 106 -5.68 -5.54 -6.32
N VAL A 107 -5.59 -4.53 -5.46
CA VAL A 107 -4.86 -3.30 -5.80
C VAL A 107 -3.53 -3.18 -5.08
N ALA A 108 -3.33 -3.92 -4.00
CA ALA A 108 -2.06 -3.92 -3.28
C ALA A 108 -1.91 -5.18 -2.44
N THR A 109 -0.69 -5.63 -2.26
CA THR A 109 -0.38 -6.85 -1.52
C THR A 109 0.80 -6.59 -0.60
N SER A 110 0.78 -7.16 0.60
CA SER A 110 1.89 -7.02 1.54
C SER A 110 2.94 -8.08 1.28
N GLU A 111 4.09 -7.92 1.94
CA GLU A 111 5.06 -8.99 2.05
C GLU A 111 4.58 -9.99 3.11
N GLY A 112 5.34 -11.07 3.30
CA GLY A 112 5.00 -12.06 4.31
C GLY A 112 5.45 -11.65 5.68
N TYR A 113 4.60 -11.83 6.67
CA TYR A 113 4.91 -11.56 8.07
C TYR A 113 4.92 -12.88 8.83
N LYS A 114 5.80 -13.01 9.80
CA LYS A 114 5.87 -14.24 10.59
C LYS A 114 4.78 -14.33 11.65
N ALA A 115 4.23 -13.19 12.05
CA ALA A 115 3.16 -13.14 13.05
C ALA A 115 1.96 -12.44 12.50
N LYS A 116 0.76 -12.91 12.88
CA LYS A 116 -0.48 -12.28 12.43
C LYS A 116 -0.56 -10.83 12.92
N ASP A 117 -0.13 -10.58 14.15
CA ASP A 117 -0.17 -9.21 14.68
C ASP A 117 0.62 -8.25 13.83
N SER A 118 1.77 -8.69 13.31
CA SER A 118 2.58 -7.84 12.44
C SER A 118 1.84 -7.53 11.14
N CYS A 119 1.15 -8.54 10.60
CA CYS A 119 0.35 -8.36 9.40
C CYS A 119 -0.77 -7.34 9.65
N LEU A 120 -1.47 -7.46 10.77
CA LEU A 120 -2.54 -6.53 11.10
C LEU A 120 -2.00 -5.11 11.32
N ASN A 121 -0.81 -5.00 11.91
CA ASN A 121 -0.16 -3.70 12.03
C ASN A 121 0.16 -3.11 10.67
N GLY A 122 0.52 -3.96 9.70
CA GLY A 122 0.74 -3.51 8.34
C GLY A 122 -0.51 -2.92 7.72
N ILE A 123 -1.66 -3.55 7.97
CA ILE A 123 -2.93 -3.01 7.49
C ILE A 123 -3.21 -1.65 8.12
N GLU A 124 -2.98 -1.52 9.42
CA GLU A 124 -3.17 -0.23 10.09
C GLU A 124 -2.23 0.82 9.52
N SER A 125 -1.02 0.41 9.15
CA SER A 125 -0.06 1.31 8.53
C SER A 125 -0.57 1.80 7.17
N VAL A 126 -1.21 0.92 6.38
CA VAL A 126 -1.81 1.34 5.11
C VAL A 126 -2.90 2.37 5.38
N LYS A 127 -3.77 2.10 6.34
CA LYS A 127 -4.87 3.01 6.66
C LYS A 127 -4.37 4.38 7.12
N LYS A 128 -3.25 4.39 7.83
CA LYS A 128 -2.69 5.62 8.35
C LYS A 128 -1.96 6.42 7.28
N ASN A 129 -1.21 5.73 6.41
CA ASN A 129 -0.31 6.41 5.48
C ASN A 129 -0.93 6.70 4.12
N ALA A 130 -1.78 5.80 3.60
CA ALA A 130 -2.23 5.93 2.22
C ALA A 130 -3.05 7.18 1.92
N PRO A 131 -4.00 7.61 2.78
CA PRO A 131 -4.88 8.72 2.38
C PRO A 131 -4.15 10.00 2.05
N ASP A 132 -3.07 10.29 2.77
CA ASP A 132 -2.34 11.55 2.57
C ASP A 132 -0.97 11.35 1.96
N ALA A 133 -0.66 10.14 1.48
CA ALA A 133 0.65 9.86 0.93
C ALA A 133 0.86 10.61 -0.37
N GLU A 134 2.06 11.16 -0.53
CA GLU A 134 2.45 11.81 -1.77
C GLU A 134 2.93 10.78 -2.76
N ILE A 135 2.88 11.13 -4.03
CA ILE A 135 3.32 10.24 -5.10
C ILE A 135 4.63 10.74 -5.63
N GLU A 136 5.63 9.85 -5.63
CA GLU A 136 6.95 10.16 -6.18
C GLU A 136 7.29 9.15 -7.26
N LYS A 137 8.05 9.57 -8.25
CA LYS A 137 8.55 8.67 -9.27
C LYS A 137 9.99 8.32 -8.95
N ALA A 138 10.28 7.03 -8.96
CA ALA A 138 11.66 6.56 -8.81
C ALA A 138 12.39 6.73 -10.13
N GLU A 139 13.66 7.04 -10.05
CA GLU A 139 14.47 7.24 -11.25
C GLU A 139 15.26 6.03 -11.64
#